data_a2a098b35919b2b49a919dabb0ab5ec5
#
_entry.id   a2a098b35919b2b49a919dabb0ab5ec5
#
_cell.length_a   1.000
_cell.length_b   1.000
_cell.length_c   1.000
_cell.angle_alpha   90.00
_cell.angle_beta   90.00
_cell.angle_gamma   90.00
#
_symmetry.space_group_name_H-M   'P 1'
#
loop_
_entity.id
_entity.type
_entity.pdbx_description
1 polymer ?
#
loop_
_entity_poly.entity_id
_entity_poly.type
_entity_poly.pdbx_seq_one_letter_code
_entity_poly.pdbx_strand_id
1 'polypeptide(L)'
;LREARAAGAHVEVIYAATQAIDIARSRRDPVVFFATGFETTAVATAAILLQDPPPNLLVYSAHKWVPAAMEIVASLPHSKIEGFLAAGHAATITGHAIFDPFVAKHGRPVVIAGFEPLDILAGLVCLVECIRDRRREVVNAFPRCVTRDGNQRALAALYRVFQMGSGPWRGIADIPGGELSLRPEFAAHDARIHFADRLHAAAQPPQESEREACRCGAIMTGTAQPSDCPLFGQGCRPDAPVGACMVSSEGPCRIWFDSGQVRRSSQAESAR
;
A
#
# COMPACT_ATOMS: atom_id res chain seq x y z
N LEU A 1 -16.18 -7.94 -2.19
CA LEU A 1 -15.95 -9.41 -2.18
C LEU A 1 -16.75 -10.11 -1.08
N ARG A 2 -16.81 -9.58 0.15
CA ARG A 2 -17.60 -10.18 1.25
C ARG A 2 -19.09 -10.25 0.88
N GLU A 3 -19.66 -9.18 0.36
CA GLU A 3 -21.05 -9.12 -0.11
C GLU A 3 -21.29 -10.05 -1.30
N ALA A 4 -20.38 -10.05 -2.28
CA ALA A 4 -20.45 -10.96 -3.42
C ALA A 4 -20.43 -12.44 -2.97
N ARG A 5 -19.58 -12.77 -1.99
CA ARG A 5 -19.54 -14.11 -1.39
C ARG A 5 -20.86 -14.46 -0.68
N ALA A 6 -21.42 -13.51 0.07
CA ALA A 6 -22.72 -13.69 0.71
C ALA A 6 -23.87 -13.87 -0.29
N ALA A 7 -23.75 -13.27 -1.48
CA ALA A 7 -24.67 -13.43 -2.60
C ALA A 7 -24.40 -14.71 -3.46
N GLY A 8 -23.53 -15.60 -3.00
CA GLY A 8 -23.24 -16.89 -3.66
C GLY A 8 -22.06 -16.88 -4.63
N ALA A 9 -21.32 -15.78 -4.76
CA ALA A 9 -20.11 -15.78 -5.58
C ALA A 9 -19.00 -16.63 -4.93
N HIS A 10 -18.28 -17.37 -5.77
CA HIS A 10 -17.17 -18.19 -5.31
C HIS A 10 -15.95 -17.32 -5.02
N VAL A 11 -15.69 -17.04 -3.76
CA VAL A 11 -14.55 -16.24 -3.29
C VAL A 11 -13.77 -17.03 -2.25
N GLU A 12 -12.51 -17.33 -2.55
CA GLU A 12 -11.58 -17.98 -1.65
C GLU A 12 -10.51 -17.00 -1.17
N VAL A 13 -10.12 -17.11 0.10
CA VAL A 13 -9.00 -16.38 0.68
C VAL A 13 -7.80 -17.30 0.65
N ILE A 14 -6.72 -16.84 0.02
CA ILE A 14 -5.46 -17.58 -0.07
C ILE A 14 -4.35 -16.81 0.66
N TYR A 15 -3.36 -17.54 1.18
CA TYR A 15 -2.24 -16.99 1.94
C TYR A 15 -0.91 -17.05 1.19
N ALA A 16 -0.88 -17.75 0.05
CA ALA A 16 0.27 -17.82 -0.84
C ALA A 16 -0.18 -17.74 -2.29
N ALA A 17 0.55 -16.98 -3.10
CA ALA A 17 0.24 -16.82 -4.54
C ALA A 17 0.20 -18.16 -5.29
N THR A 18 1.01 -19.13 -4.88
CA THR A 18 1.05 -20.48 -5.47
C THR A 18 -0.29 -21.22 -5.37
N GLN A 19 -1.09 -20.98 -4.33
CA GLN A 19 -2.41 -21.57 -4.18
C GLN A 19 -3.36 -21.19 -5.32
N ALA A 20 -3.16 -19.99 -5.93
CA ALA A 20 -3.94 -19.59 -7.09
C ALA A 20 -3.72 -20.50 -8.30
N ILE A 21 -2.50 -21.03 -8.47
CA ILE A 21 -2.16 -22.01 -9.52
C ILE A 21 -2.93 -23.32 -9.29
N ASP A 22 -2.93 -23.82 -8.06
CA ASP A 22 -3.58 -25.09 -7.72
C ASP A 22 -5.10 -25.00 -7.89
N ILE A 23 -5.69 -23.86 -7.47
CA ILE A 23 -7.10 -23.57 -7.69
C ILE A 23 -7.40 -23.51 -9.19
N ALA A 24 -6.59 -22.83 -10.00
CA ALA A 24 -6.80 -22.72 -11.44
C ALA A 24 -6.70 -24.09 -12.14
N ARG A 25 -5.75 -24.93 -11.74
CA ARG A 25 -5.61 -26.30 -12.26
C ARG A 25 -6.81 -27.19 -11.96
N SER A 26 -7.48 -26.97 -10.84
CA SER A 26 -8.67 -27.73 -10.42
C SER A 26 -9.97 -27.30 -11.10
N ARG A 27 -9.93 -26.20 -11.89
CA ARG A 27 -11.12 -25.59 -12.50
C ARG A 27 -10.96 -25.46 -14.02
N ARG A 28 -12.10 -25.40 -14.70
CA ARG A 28 -12.16 -25.08 -16.14
C ARG A 28 -12.45 -23.59 -16.37
N ASP A 29 -13.21 -22.98 -15.45
CA ASP A 29 -13.59 -21.58 -15.56
C ASP A 29 -12.42 -20.66 -15.21
N PRO A 30 -12.43 -19.40 -15.69
CA PRO A 30 -11.42 -18.42 -15.32
C PRO A 30 -11.35 -18.22 -13.80
N VAL A 31 -10.14 -18.26 -13.27
CA VAL A 31 -9.82 -17.97 -11.87
C VAL A 31 -9.11 -16.62 -11.80
N VAL A 32 -9.71 -15.65 -11.13
CA VAL A 32 -9.11 -14.33 -10.97
C VAL A 32 -8.38 -14.26 -9.63
N PHE A 33 -7.06 -14.19 -9.69
CA PHE A 33 -6.24 -13.85 -8.53
C PHE A 33 -6.22 -12.34 -8.34
N PHE A 34 -6.96 -11.85 -7.33
CA PHE A 34 -6.93 -10.45 -6.93
C PHE A 34 -5.66 -10.19 -6.12
N ALA A 35 -4.61 -9.73 -6.80
CA ALA A 35 -3.26 -9.60 -6.29
C ALA A 35 -3.06 -8.21 -5.67
N THR A 36 -3.01 -8.15 -4.33
CA THR A 36 -2.86 -6.90 -3.56
C THR A 36 -1.52 -6.86 -2.83
N GLY A 37 -1.09 -5.67 -2.46
CA GLY A 37 0.08 -5.43 -1.62
C GLY A 37 1.13 -4.58 -2.33
N PHE A 38 2.35 -4.65 -1.84
CA PHE A 38 3.47 -3.84 -2.29
C PHE A 38 4.53 -4.69 -2.99
N GLU A 39 5.76 -4.20 -3.05
CA GLU A 39 6.90 -4.83 -3.75
C GLU A 39 7.12 -6.29 -3.36
N THR A 40 6.98 -6.61 -2.09
CA THR A 40 7.21 -7.97 -1.57
C THR A 40 6.22 -8.99 -2.15
N THR A 41 4.93 -8.65 -2.14
CA THR A 41 3.86 -9.51 -2.66
C THR A 41 3.83 -9.52 -4.18
N ALA A 42 4.22 -8.42 -4.84
CA ALA A 42 4.34 -8.35 -6.30
C ALA A 42 5.40 -9.34 -6.83
N VAL A 43 6.49 -9.53 -6.11
CA VAL A 43 7.50 -10.55 -6.47
C VAL A 43 6.91 -11.96 -6.44
N ALA A 44 6.06 -12.29 -5.45
CA ALA A 44 5.39 -13.58 -5.40
C ALA A 44 4.43 -13.78 -6.58
N THR A 45 3.70 -12.73 -6.96
CA THR A 45 2.84 -12.74 -8.16
C THR A 45 3.67 -12.88 -9.44
N ALA A 46 4.80 -12.17 -9.54
CA ALA A 46 5.72 -12.34 -10.67
C ALA A 46 6.25 -13.79 -10.77
N ALA A 47 6.60 -14.37 -9.64
CA ALA A 47 7.13 -15.72 -9.60
C ALA A 47 6.15 -16.77 -10.16
N ILE A 48 4.86 -16.66 -9.86
CA ILE A 48 3.85 -17.59 -10.40
C ILE A 48 3.62 -17.37 -11.89
N LEU A 49 3.66 -16.14 -12.39
CA LEU A 49 3.49 -15.85 -13.81
C LEU A 49 4.69 -16.30 -14.67
N LEU A 50 5.88 -16.41 -14.07
CA LEU A 50 7.09 -16.88 -14.73
C LEU A 50 7.21 -18.41 -14.77
N GLN A 51 6.30 -19.16 -14.14
CA GLN A 51 6.30 -20.62 -14.05
C GLN A 51 5.31 -21.29 -15.01
N ASP A 52 4.96 -20.63 -16.11
CA ASP A 52 3.96 -21.13 -17.07
C ASP A 52 2.64 -21.52 -16.38
N PRO A 53 1.90 -20.53 -15.85
CA PRO A 53 0.68 -20.76 -15.11
C PRO A 53 -0.44 -21.31 -16.03
N PRO A 54 -1.47 -21.97 -15.47
CA PRO A 54 -2.62 -22.41 -16.23
C PRO A 54 -3.26 -21.27 -17.03
N PRO A 55 -3.70 -21.48 -18.28
CA PRO A 55 -4.23 -20.41 -19.13
C PRO A 55 -5.50 -19.76 -18.59
N ASN A 56 -6.22 -20.43 -17.70
CA ASN A 56 -7.39 -19.89 -17.02
C ASN A 56 -7.06 -19.09 -15.74
N LEU A 57 -5.78 -18.99 -15.36
CA LEU A 57 -5.36 -18.11 -14.26
C LEU A 57 -5.21 -16.68 -14.78
N LEU A 58 -6.05 -15.79 -14.28
CA LEU A 58 -5.99 -14.36 -14.58
C LEU A 58 -5.58 -13.59 -13.31
N VAL A 59 -4.73 -12.60 -13.47
CA VAL A 59 -4.26 -11.75 -12.36
C VAL A 59 -4.89 -10.36 -12.49
N TYR A 60 -5.62 -9.95 -11.48
CA TYR A 60 -6.00 -8.55 -11.32
C TYR A 60 -4.98 -7.86 -10.42
N SER A 61 -4.00 -7.19 -11.03
CA SER A 61 -2.97 -6.50 -10.26
C SER A 61 -3.53 -5.25 -9.58
N ALA A 62 -3.50 -5.25 -8.25
CA ALA A 62 -3.73 -4.09 -7.40
C ALA A 62 -2.47 -3.80 -6.56
N HIS A 63 -1.31 -4.26 -7.01
CA HIS A 63 -0.03 -3.98 -6.38
C HIS A 63 0.35 -2.52 -6.49
N LYS A 64 0.88 -1.97 -5.41
CA LYS A 64 1.29 -0.58 -5.29
C LYS A 64 2.80 -0.46 -5.14
N TRP A 65 3.35 0.66 -5.63
CA TRP A 65 4.76 0.99 -5.59
C TRP A 65 5.00 2.12 -4.60
N VAL A 66 5.58 1.80 -3.43
CA VAL A 66 5.73 2.73 -2.30
C VAL A 66 6.59 3.96 -2.63
N PRO A 67 7.74 3.86 -3.33
CA PRO A 67 8.55 5.03 -3.62
C PRO A 67 7.82 6.16 -4.36
N ALA A 68 6.90 5.82 -5.29
CA ALA A 68 6.11 6.83 -5.98
C ALA A 68 5.12 7.55 -5.05
N ALA A 69 4.55 6.85 -4.08
CA ALA A 69 3.68 7.47 -3.08
C ALA A 69 4.47 8.42 -2.16
N MET A 70 5.69 8.05 -1.77
CA MET A 70 6.57 8.94 -0.99
C MET A 70 6.87 10.24 -1.74
N GLU A 71 7.13 10.16 -3.06
CA GLU A 71 7.37 11.33 -3.92
C GLU A 71 6.18 12.30 -3.89
N ILE A 72 4.96 11.81 -4.04
CA ILE A 72 3.74 12.63 -4.01
C ILE A 72 3.57 13.27 -2.64
N VAL A 73 3.65 12.49 -1.56
CA VAL A 73 3.47 12.99 -0.19
C VAL A 73 4.52 14.04 0.17
N ALA A 74 5.77 13.85 -0.26
CA ALA A 74 6.83 14.82 -0.05
C ALA A 74 6.64 16.12 -0.86
N SER A 75 5.99 16.04 -2.02
CA SER A 75 5.75 17.17 -2.92
C SER A 75 4.49 17.99 -2.57
N LEU A 76 3.66 17.54 -1.61
CA LEU A 76 2.43 18.25 -1.25
C LEU A 76 2.74 19.65 -0.71
N PRO A 77 1.97 20.68 -1.15
CA PRO A 77 2.05 22.00 -0.58
C PRO A 77 1.81 21.96 0.94
N HIS A 78 2.62 22.67 1.70
CA HIS A 78 2.52 22.74 3.16
C HIS A 78 2.75 21.42 3.92
N SER A 79 3.38 20.41 3.27
CA SER A 79 3.79 19.18 3.96
C SER A 79 4.70 19.49 5.14
N LYS A 80 4.29 19.03 6.34
CA LYS A 80 5.06 19.17 7.59
C LYS A 80 5.98 17.96 7.84
N ILE A 81 6.08 17.05 6.89
CA ILE A 81 6.91 15.85 7.03
C ILE A 81 8.38 16.23 6.90
N GLU A 82 9.15 15.97 7.94
CA GLU A 82 10.58 16.29 8.02
C GLU A 82 11.48 15.11 7.63
N GLY A 83 10.94 13.89 7.60
CA GLY A 83 11.66 12.68 7.20
C GLY A 83 10.73 11.47 7.11
N PHE A 84 11.27 10.34 6.68
CA PHE A 84 10.50 9.11 6.44
C PHE A 84 11.13 7.92 7.13
N LEU A 85 10.29 7.13 7.80
CA LEU A 85 10.63 5.79 8.25
C LEU A 85 10.11 4.80 7.22
N ALA A 86 11.02 4.23 6.42
CA ALA A 86 10.68 3.33 5.33
C ALA A 86 10.58 1.87 5.80
N ALA A 87 9.63 1.13 5.22
CA ALA A 87 9.39 -0.27 5.54
C ALA A 87 10.56 -1.17 5.11
N GLY A 88 11.30 -1.71 6.07
CA GLY A 88 12.47 -2.54 5.84
C GLY A 88 12.16 -3.81 5.05
N HIS A 89 10.97 -4.41 5.24
CA HIS A 89 10.59 -5.59 4.47
C HIS A 89 10.43 -5.30 2.97
N ALA A 90 9.91 -4.13 2.57
CA ALA A 90 9.89 -3.72 1.17
C ALA A 90 11.32 -3.46 0.66
N ALA A 91 12.14 -2.81 1.49
CA ALA A 91 13.53 -2.53 1.16
C ALA A 91 14.42 -3.77 1.04
N THR A 92 14.02 -4.94 1.58
CA THR A 92 14.73 -6.21 1.28
C THR A 92 14.67 -6.57 -0.19
N ILE A 93 13.62 -6.17 -0.88
CA ILE A 93 13.47 -6.37 -2.33
C ILE A 93 14.20 -5.27 -3.10
N THR A 94 13.90 -4.01 -2.79
CA THR A 94 14.35 -2.86 -3.60
C THR A 94 15.77 -2.41 -3.28
N GLY A 95 16.27 -2.73 -2.11
CA GLY A 95 17.48 -2.13 -1.56
C GLY A 95 17.20 -0.72 -1.00
N HIS A 96 18.18 -0.19 -0.26
CA HIS A 96 18.05 1.16 0.28
C HIS A 96 18.50 2.26 -0.69
N ALA A 97 19.31 1.93 -1.71
CA ALA A 97 19.76 2.90 -2.71
C ALA A 97 18.61 3.50 -3.53
N ILE A 98 17.44 2.84 -3.59
CA ILE A 98 16.27 3.37 -4.29
C ILE A 98 15.81 4.72 -3.72
N PHE A 99 16.15 5.02 -2.48
CA PHE A 99 15.79 6.27 -1.81
C PHE A 99 16.82 7.38 -1.98
N ASP A 100 18.02 7.09 -2.53
CA ASP A 100 19.07 8.11 -2.74
C ASP A 100 18.56 9.27 -3.62
N PRO A 101 17.89 9.04 -4.78
CA PRO A 101 17.33 10.13 -5.59
C PRO A 101 16.25 10.95 -4.87
N PHE A 102 15.43 10.29 -4.05
CA PHE A 102 14.41 10.95 -3.25
C PHE A 102 15.02 11.92 -2.24
N VAL A 103 16.04 11.48 -1.50
CA VAL A 103 16.74 12.31 -0.52
C VAL A 103 17.45 13.49 -1.21
N ALA A 104 18.10 13.23 -2.36
CA ALA A 104 18.75 14.28 -3.15
C ALA A 104 17.77 15.36 -3.61
N LYS A 105 16.57 14.97 -4.02
CA LYS A 105 15.52 15.86 -4.53
C LYS A 105 14.82 16.66 -3.43
N HIS A 106 14.40 15.97 -2.35
CA HIS A 106 13.55 16.57 -1.32
C HIS A 106 14.31 17.05 -0.08
N GLY A 107 15.57 16.67 0.08
CA GLY A 107 16.38 17.02 1.23
C GLY A 107 15.87 16.47 2.56
N ARG A 108 15.04 15.45 2.54
CA ARG A 108 14.44 14.79 3.71
C ARG A 108 15.09 13.45 3.96
N PRO A 109 15.55 13.14 5.19
CA PRO A 109 16.15 11.86 5.49
C PRO A 109 15.14 10.71 5.36
N VAL A 110 15.65 9.55 4.94
CA VAL A 110 14.89 8.29 4.90
C VAL A 110 15.64 7.28 5.75
N VAL A 111 14.98 6.74 6.77
CA VAL A 111 15.53 5.67 7.62
C VAL A 111 14.77 4.39 7.35
N ILE A 112 15.47 3.31 7.03
CA ILE A 112 14.89 1.99 6.82
C ILE A 112 14.88 1.22 8.13
N ALA A 113 13.71 0.76 8.59
CA ALA A 113 13.58 -0.03 9.82
C ALA A 113 12.76 -1.31 9.62
N GLY A 114 13.03 -2.31 10.44
CA GLY A 114 12.17 -3.50 10.56
C GLY A 114 10.87 -3.18 11.30
N PHE A 115 10.02 -4.19 11.50
CA PHE A 115 8.72 -4.02 12.17
C PHE A 115 8.72 -4.48 13.62
N GLU A 116 9.82 -5.06 14.09
CA GLU A 116 9.97 -5.39 15.52
C GLU A 116 10.03 -4.12 16.36
N PRO A 117 9.48 -4.11 17.58
CA PRO A 117 9.46 -2.91 18.43
C PRO A 117 10.81 -2.23 18.59
N LEU A 118 11.88 -3.01 18.76
CA LEU A 118 13.23 -2.45 18.86
C LEU A 118 13.75 -1.89 17.56
N ASP A 119 13.42 -2.48 16.42
CA ASP A 119 13.78 -1.94 15.10
C ASP A 119 13.11 -0.59 14.86
N ILE A 120 11.82 -0.50 15.19
CA ILE A 120 11.05 0.73 15.04
C ILE A 120 11.63 1.83 15.93
N LEU A 121 11.91 1.52 17.20
CA LEU A 121 12.50 2.48 18.14
C LEU A 121 13.88 2.94 17.66
N ALA A 122 14.75 2.03 17.24
CA ALA A 122 16.07 2.36 16.72
C ALA A 122 15.95 3.22 15.45
N GLY A 123 15.05 2.87 14.54
CA GLY A 123 14.77 3.65 13.34
C GLY A 123 14.26 5.07 13.64
N LEU A 124 13.36 5.20 14.64
CA LEU A 124 12.86 6.51 15.08
C LEU A 124 13.95 7.37 15.70
N VAL A 125 14.82 6.79 16.53
CA VAL A 125 15.98 7.50 17.11
C VAL A 125 16.88 8.01 15.98
N CYS A 126 17.28 7.15 15.05
CA CYS A 126 18.07 7.55 13.88
C CYS A 126 17.41 8.67 13.07
N LEU A 127 16.08 8.58 12.84
CA LEU A 127 15.35 9.59 12.09
C LEU A 127 15.34 10.94 12.80
N VAL A 128 15.06 10.96 14.10
CA VAL A 128 15.08 12.18 14.93
C VAL A 128 16.47 12.80 14.94
N GLU A 129 17.53 11.99 15.06
CA GLU A 129 18.91 12.47 14.98
C GLU A 129 19.24 13.07 13.59
N CYS A 130 18.82 12.42 12.51
CA CYS A 130 18.98 12.97 11.17
C CYS A 130 18.29 14.34 11.02
N ILE A 131 17.07 14.48 11.51
CA ILE A 131 16.30 15.73 11.48
C ILE A 131 17.00 16.81 12.32
N ARG A 132 17.35 16.49 13.58
CA ARG A 132 18.04 17.40 14.51
C ARG A 132 19.36 17.93 13.94
N ASP A 133 20.16 17.02 13.36
CA ASP A 133 21.50 17.31 12.84
C ASP A 133 21.47 17.77 11.37
N ARG A 134 20.26 17.90 10.79
CA ARG A 134 20.05 18.30 9.39
C ARG A 134 20.77 17.40 8.37
N ARG A 135 20.93 16.12 8.71
CA ARG A 135 21.50 15.12 7.80
C ARG A 135 20.48 14.74 6.73
N ARG A 136 20.88 14.82 5.48
CA ARG A 136 20.05 14.52 4.29
C ARG A 136 20.60 13.27 3.64
N GLU A 137 20.27 12.13 4.22
CA GLU A 137 20.82 10.84 3.83
C GLU A 137 19.82 9.71 3.97
N VAL A 138 20.15 8.57 3.38
CA VAL A 138 19.46 7.31 3.58
C VAL A 138 20.23 6.52 4.65
N VAL A 139 19.55 6.19 5.76
CA VAL A 139 20.13 5.39 6.84
C VAL A 139 19.47 4.01 6.85
N ASN A 140 20.29 2.96 6.75
CA ASN A 140 19.82 1.60 6.89
C ASN A 140 19.95 1.15 8.37
N ALA A 141 18.86 1.27 9.13
CA ALA A 141 18.75 0.75 10.51
C ALA A 141 18.31 -0.72 10.57
N PHE A 142 18.21 -1.41 9.41
CA PHE A 142 17.83 -2.81 9.30
C PHE A 142 18.86 -3.64 8.49
N PRO A 143 20.17 -3.53 8.79
CA PRO A 143 21.24 -4.08 7.96
C PRO A 143 21.27 -5.61 7.89
N ARG A 144 20.63 -6.31 8.85
CA ARG A 144 20.54 -7.77 8.85
C ARG A 144 19.69 -8.34 7.70
N CYS A 145 18.80 -7.51 7.11
CA CYS A 145 17.89 -7.94 6.04
C CYS A 145 18.01 -7.07 4.78
N VAL A 146 18.44 -5.82 4.90
CA VAL A 146 18.45 -4.86 3.80
C VAL A 146 19.87 -4.59 3.36
N THR A 147 20.15 -4.81 2.08
CA THR A 147 21.41 -4.42 1.43
C THR A 147 21.22 -3.15 0.60
N ARG A 148 22.31 -2.58 0.10
CA ARG A 148 22.25 -1.39 -0.75
C ARG A 148 21.39 -1.58 -1.99
N ASP A 149 21.61 -2.67 -2.70
CA ASP A 149 20.99 -2.91 -4.01
C ASP A 149 19.78 -3.86 -3.96
N GLY A 150 19.44 -4.36 -2.76
CA GLY A 150 18.31 -5.27 -2.55
C GLY A 150 18.51 -6.66 -3.14
N ASN A 151 17.41 -7.36 -3.34
CA ASN A 151 17.41 -8.70 -3.92
C ASN A 151 17.30 -8.62 -5.45
N GLN A 152 18.44 -8.68 -6.13
CA GLN A 152 18.52 -8.54 -7.58
C GLN A 152 17.71 -9.59 -8.35
N ARG A 153 17.61 -10.81 -7.84
CA ARG A 153 16.81 -11.89 -8.46
C ARG A 153 15.32 -11.55 -8.35
N ALA A 154 14.87 -11.05 -7.20
CA ALA A 154 13.49 -10.62 -6.98
C ALA A 154 13.13 -9.40 -7.84
N LEU A 155 14.03 -8.42 -7.93
CA LEU A 155 13.85 -7.25 -8.79
C LEU A 155 13.80 -7.63 -10.27
N ALA A 156 14.66 -8.54 -10.73
CA ALA A 156 14.64 -9.02 -12.11
C ALA A 156 13.30 -9.70 -12.43
N ALA A 157 12.78 -10.55 -11.53
CA ALA A 157 11.47 -11.18 -11.70
C ALA A 157 10.34 -10.13 -11.71
N LEU A 158 10.37 -9.17 -10.81
CA LEU A 158 9.37 -8.10 -10.71
C LEU A 158 9.33 -7.29 -12.02
N TYR A 159 10.48 -6.78 -12.48
CA TYR A 159 10.55 -5.96 -13.69
C TYR A 159 10.34 -6.74 -14.99
N ARG A 160 10.53 -8.06 -14.97
CA ARG A 160 10.20 -8.94 -16.11
C ARG A 160 8.69 -9.04 -16.31
N VAL A 161 7.92 -9.02 -15.23
CA VAL A 161 6.46 -9.22 -15.26
C VAL A 161 5.70 -7.90 -15.20
N PHE A 162 6.18 -6.95 -14.42
CA PHE A 162 5.49 -5.69 -14.18
C PHE A 162 6.19 -4.49 -14.80
N GLN A 163 5.40 -3.49 -15.11
CA GLN A 163 5.83 -2.13 -15.44
C GLN A 163 5.14 -1.14 -14.50
N MET A 164 5.78 0.02 -14.31
CA MET A 164 5.19 1.10 -13.54
C MET A 164 4.02 1.71 -14.31
N GLY A 165 2.85 1.72 -13.67
CA GLY A 165 1.61 2.32 -14.18
C GLY A 165 1.11 3.41 -13.24
N SER A 166 0.18 4.20 -13.73
CA SER A 166 -0.56 5.15 -12.89
C SER A 166 -1.81 4.48 -12.34
N GLY A 167 -2.13 4.76 -11.09
CA GLY A 167 -3.33 4.20 -10.50
C GLY A 167 -3.72 4.84 -9.18
N PRO A 168 -4.98 4.61 -8.75
CA PRO A 168 -5.52 5.26 -7.58
C PRO A 168 -4.89 4.71 -6.29
N TRP A 169 -4.41 5.62 -5.46
CA TRP A 169 -4.10 5.36 -4.07
C TRP A 169 -5.22 5.93 -3.22
N ARG A 170 -6.08 5.05 -2.75
CA ARG A 170 -7.30 5.43 -2.04
C ARG A 170 -6.99 6.34 -0.87
N GLY A 171 -7.58 7.54 -0.89
CA GLY A 171 -7.38 8.55 0.13
C GLY A 171 -6.22 9.51 -0.13
N ILE A 172 -5.42 9.31 -1.19
CA ILE A 172 -4.33 10.21 -1.56
C ILE A 172 -4.64 10.86 -2.92
N ALA A 173 -4.39 10.16 -4.02
CA ALA A 173 -4.59 10.61 -5.40
C ALA A 173 -4.40 9.46 -6.39
N ASP A 174 -4.58 9.74 -7.68
CA ASP A 174 -3.97 8.93 -8.74
C ASP A 174 -2.48 9.24 -8.79
N ILE A 175 -1.65 8.23 -8.57
CA ILE A 175 -0.20 8.39 -8.47
C ILE A 175 0.48 7.87 -9.73
N PRO A 176 1.14 8.74 -10.52
CA PRO A 176 1.99 8.32 -11.63
C PRO A 176 3.10 7.39 -11.13
N GLY A 177 3.25 6.23 -11.78
CA GLY A 177 4.22 5.22 -11.36
C GLY A 177 3.88 4.50 -10.05
N GLY A 178 2.72 4.77 -9.45
CA GLY A 178 2.33 4.23 -8.14
C GLY A 178 1.68 2.84 -8.16
N GLU A 179 1.54 2.25 -9.33
CA GLU A 179 0.94 0.92 -9.52
C GLU A 179 1.85 0.02 -10.35
N LEU A 180 1.84 -1.27 -10.04
CA LEU A 180 2.52 -2.30 -10.81
C LEU A 180 1.50 -2.97 -11.74
N SER A 181 1.51 -2.60 -13.01
CA SER A 181 0.67 -3.18 -14.07
C SER A 181 1.42 -4.29 -14.79
N LEU A 182 0.71 -5.32 -15.23
CA LEU A 182 1.33 -6.39 -16.03
C LEU A 182 1.88 -5.82 -17.34
N ARG A 183 3.03 -6.33 -17.76
CA ARG A 183 3.60 -6.02 -19.07
C ARG A 183 2.76 -6.67 -20.19
N PRO A 184 2.80 -6.12 -21.44
CA PRO A 184 2.03 -6.64 -22.56
C PRO A 184 2.28 -8.14 -22.84
N GLU A 185 3.47 -8.65 -22.54
CA GLU A 185 3.81 -10.07 -22.73
C GLU A 185 2.97 -11.00 -21.84
N PHE A 186 2.37 -10.47 -20.77
CA PHE A 186 1.48 -11.19 -19.86
C PHE A 186 0.01 -10.82 -20.04
N ALA A 187 -0.36 -10.16 -21.15
CA ALA A 187 -1.74 -9.73 -21.44
C ALA A 187 -2.77 -10.88 -21.40
N ALA A 188 -2.36 -12.10 -21.77
CA ALA A 188 -3.21 -13.28 -21.71
C ALA A 188 -3.64 -13.65 -20.26
N HIS A 189 -2.85 -13.21 -19.28
CA HIS A 189 -3.14 -13.41 -17.85
C HIS A 189 -3.65 -12.14 -17.17
N ASP A 190 -3.90 -11.04 -17.91
CA ASP A 190 -4.39 -9.80 -17.31
C ASP A 190 -5.91 -9.78 -17.21
N ALA A 191 -6.43 -9.88 -15.99
CA ALA A 191 -7.86 -9.82 -15.74
C ALA A 191 -8.49 -8.47 -16.13
N ARG A 192 -7.73 -7.37 -16.14
CA ARG A 192 -8.22 -6.06 -16.56
C ARG A 192 -8.48 -6.01 -18.07
N ILE A 193 -7.63 -6.69 -18.84
CA ILE A 193 -7.83 -6.81 -20.30
C ILE A 193 -8.95 -7.80 -20.57
N HIS A 194 -8.92 -8.96 -19.91
CA HIS A 194 -9.91 -10.02 -20.15
C HIS A 194 -11.34 -9.61 -19.82
N PHE A 195 -11.53 -8.78 -18.79
CA PHE A 195 -12.84 -8.31 -18.34
C PHE A 195 -13.07 -6.81 -18.54
N ALA A 196 -12.39 -6.17 -19.50
CA ALA A 196 -12.43 -4.73 -19.71
C ALA A 196 -13.87 -4.18 -19.77
N ASP A 197 -14.73 -4.74 -20.61
CA ASP A 197 -16.12 -4.28 -20.79
C ASP A 197 -16.94 -4.40 -19.50
N ARG A 198 -16.75 -5.50 -18.74
CA ARG A 198 -17.47 -5.72 -17.47
C ARG A 198 -16.99 -4.77 -16.38
N LEU A 199 -15.69 -4.49 -16.34
CA LEU A 199 -15.11 -3.55 -15.39
C LEU A 199 -15.57 -2.11 -15.68
N HIS A 200 -15.64 -1.72 -16.96
CA HIS A 200 -16.21 -0.44 -17.37
C HIS A 200 -17.68 -0.31 -16.97
N ALA A 201 -18.50 -1.32 -17.23
CA ALA A 201 -19.91 -1.31 -16.86
C ALA A 201 -20.15 -1.30 -15.33
N ALA A 202 -19.23 -1.91 -14.56
CA ALA A 202 -19.29 -1.96 -13.09
C ALA A 202 -18.65 -0.74 -12.40
N ALA A 203 -17.97 0.14 -13.15
CA ALA A 203 -17.33 1.33 -12.60
C ALA A 203 -18.41 2.36 -12.23
N GLN A 204 -19.01 2.19 -11.05
CA GLN A 204 -19.86 3.23 -10.46
C GLN A 204 -18.94 4.29 -9.83
N PRO A 205 -19.21 5.59 -10.09
CA PRO A 205 -18.55 6.63 -9.33
C PRO A 205 -18.86 6.41 -7.84
N PRO A 206 -17.88 6.63 -6.96
CA PRO A 206 -18.11 6.53 -5.53
C PRO A 206 -19.25 7.47 -5.13
N GLN A 207 -20.12 7.04 -4.21
CA GLN A 207 -21.11 7.95 -3.59
C GLN A 207 -20.35 9.11 -2.96
N GLU A 208 -20.52 10.31 -3.53
CA GLU A 208 -19.73 11.50 -3.18
C GLU A 208 -20.06 12.02 -1.78
N SER A 209 -21.33 11.95 -1.34
CA SER A 209 -21.80 12.62 -0.14
C SER A 209 -21.17 12.17 1.20
N GLU A 210 -20.86 10.90 1.36
CA GLU A 210 -20.17 10.42 2.58
C GLU A 210 -18.65 10.64 2.55
N ARG A 211 -18.08 10.81 1.34
CA ARG A 211 -16.64 11.01 1.16
C ARG A 211 -16.22 12.45 1.32
N GLU A 212 -17.07 13.43 1.04
CA GLU A 212 -16.77 14.86 1.17
C GLU A 212 -16.41 15.26 2.60
N ALA A 213 -17.07 14.67 3.60
CA ALA A 213 -16.76 14.92 5.00
C ALA A 213 -15.50 14.17 5.50
N CYS A 214 -15.04 13.15 4.76
CA CYS A 214 -13.92 12.30 5.17
C CYS A 214 -12.57 12.97 4.93
N ARG A 215 -11.75 13.13 5.98
CA ARG A 215 -10.39 13.69 5.89
C ARG A 215 -9.28 12.65 5.69
N CYS A 216 -9.61 11.49 5.15
CA CYS A 216 -8.66 10.39 4.96
C CYS A 216 -7.39 10.84 4.20
N GLY A 217 -7.54 11.62 3.13
CA GLY A 217 -6.41 12.15 2.36
C GLY A 217 -5.47 13.00 3.20
N ALA A 218 -6.01 13.96 3.93
CA ALA A 218 -5.22 14.83 4.81
C ALA A 218 -4.53 14.03 5.94
N ILE A 219 -5.20 13.01 6.49
CA ILE A 219 -4.65 12.16 7.55
C ILE A 219 -3.53 11.26 6.99
N MET A 220 -3.74 10.65 5.82
CA MET A 220 -2.75 9.78 5.17
C MET A 220 -1.49 10.55 4.73
N THR A 221 -1.62 11.83 4.48
CA THR A 221 -0.53 12.72 4.08
C THR A 221 0.08 13.52 5.23
N GLY A 222 -0.40 13.28 6.48
CA GLY A 222 0.15 13.92 7.68
C GLY A 222 -0.22 15.40 7.86
N THR A 223 -1.21 15.91 7.13
CA THR A 223 -1.68 17.29 7.24
C THR A 223 -2.85 17.46 8.22
N ALA A 224 -3.46 16.36 8.66
CA ALA A 224 -4.49 16.32 9.69
C ALA A 224 -4.32 15.08 10.59
N GLN A 225 -4.95 15.11 11.76
CA GLN A 225 -5.02 13.97 12.68
C GLN A 225 -6.39 13.28 12.57
N PRO A 226 -6.52 12.00 13.01
CA PRO A 226 -7.81 11.30 13.01
C PRO A 226 -8.93 12.05 13.75
N SER A 227 -8.61 12.74 14.86
CA SER A 227 -9.55 13.59 15.61
C SER A 227 -10.13 14.78 14.81
N ASP A 228 -9.43 15.21 13.77
CA ASP A 228 -9.90 16.33 12.93
C ASP A 228 -10.95 15.88 11.89
N CYS A 229 -11.18 14.58 11.76
CA CYS A 229 -12.15 14.02 10.83
C CYS A 229 -13.53 13.93 11.50
N PRO A 230 -14.56 14.63 10.97
CA PRO A 230 -15.90 14.62 11.58
C PRO A 230 -16.56 13.24 11.60
N LEU A 231 -16.11 12.32 10.76
CA LEU A 231 -16.64 10.96 10.72
C LEU A 231 -15.94 10.00 11.70
N PHE A 232 -14.79 10.38 12.29
CA PHE A 232 -13.98 9.52 13.11
C PHE A 232 -14.72 9.00 14.35
N GLY A 233 -14.86 7.69 14.48
CA GLY A 233 -15.50 7.03 15.61
C GLY A 233 -17.04 7.14 15.65
N GLN A 234 -17.64 7.89 14.73
CA GLN A 234 -19.09 8.05 14.57
C GLN A 234 -19.59 7.38 13.29
N GLY A 235 -19.54 8.07 12.16
CA GLY A 235 -19.92 7.55 10.84
C GLY A 235 -18.85 6.64 10.19
N CYS A 236 -17.61 6.68 10.69
CA CYS A 236 -16.51 5.87 10.18
C CYS A 236 -15.89 5.05 11.32
N ARG A 237 -16.11 3.73 11.28
CA ARG A 237 -15.66 2.74 12.27
C ARG A 237 -15.06 1.51 11.58
N PRO A 238 -14.40 0.60 12.32
CA PRO A 238 -13.84 -0.63 11.76
C PRO A 238 -14.86 -1.56 11.07
N ASP A 239 -16.09 -1.57 11.54
CA ASP A 239 -17.20 -2.35 10.98
C ASP A 239 -17.88 -1.66 9.79
N ALA A 240 -17.80 -0.31 9.72
CA ALA A 240 -18.34 0.51 8.64
C ALA A 240 -17.32 1.58 8.21
N PRO A 241 -16.19 1.20 7.58
CA PRO A 241 -15.12 2.12 7.24
C PRO A 241 -15.45 2.94 5.98
N VAL A 242 -15.39 4.26 6.09
CA VAL A 242 -15.56 5.20 4.96
C VAL A 242 -14.20 5.46 4.28
N GLY A 243 -13.19 5.88 5.03
CA GLY A 243 -11.85 6.16 4.53
C GLY A 243 -10.91 4.94 4.57
N ALA A 244 -9.96 4.89 3.64
CA ALA A 244 -8.93 3.84 3.58
C ALA A 244 -8.15 3.72 4.90
N CYS A 245 -7.92 4.84 5.59
CA CYS A 245 -7.22 4.91 6.88
C CYS A 245 -7.95 4.20 8.05
N MET A 246 -9.21 3.77 7.86
CA MET A 246 -9.98 2.99 8.84
C MET A 246 -10.11 1.51 8.44
N VAL A 247 -9.91 1.17 7.17
CA VAL A 247 -10.10 -0.19 6.62
C VAL A 247 -9.05 -1.16 7.16
N SER A 248 -7.77 -0.77 7.09
CA SER A 248 -6.65 -1.60 7.53
C SER A 248 -6.37 -1.40 9.02
N SER A 249 -5.97 -2.48 9.71
CA SER A 249 -5.44 -2.41 11.09
C SER A 249 -4.18 -1.55 11.22
N GLU A 250 -3.48 -1.31 10.11
CA GLU A 250 -2.29 -0.46 10.02
C GLU A 250 -2.62 0.99 9.65
N GLY A 251 -3.90 1.27 9.35
CA GLY A 251 -4.34 2.62 8.99
C GLY A 251 -4.36 3.57 10.19
N PRO A 252 -3.95 4.84 10.04
CA PRO A 252 -3.83 5.76 11.16
C PRO A 252 -5.14 5.97 11.93
N CYS A 253 -6.27 6.06 11.26
CA CYS A 253 -7.57 6.15 11.95
C CYS A 253 -7.90 4.86 12.71
N ARG A 254 -7.59 3.69 12.13
CA ARG A 254 -7.82 2.42 12.77
C ARG A 254 -6.98 2.25 14.03
N ILE A 255 -5.68 2.57 13.97
CA ILE A 255 -4.77 2.53 15.12
C ILE A 255 -5.27 3.44 16.24
N TRP A 256 -5.69 4.66 15.92
CA TRP A 256 -6.24 5.59 16.90
C TRP A 256 -7.53 5.08 17.52
N PHE A 257 -8.41 4.50 16.71
CA PHE A 257 -9.66 3.92 17.20
C PHE A 257 -9.40 2.76 18.18
N ASP A 258 -8.53 1.82 17.80
CA ASP A 258 -8.21 0.64 18.61
C ASP A 258 -7.42 1.01 19.89
N SER A 259 -6.62 2.10 19.86
CA SER A 259 -5.90 2.62 21.03
C SER A 259 -6.80 3.38 22.03
N GLY A 260 -8.10 3.52 21.76
CA GLY A 260 -9.05 4.20 22.63
C GLY A 260 -8.95 5.72 22.64
N GLN A 261 -8.26 6.33 21.69
CA GLN A 261 -8.14 7.79 21.55
C GLN A 261 -9.51 8.46 21.30
N VAL A 262 -10.49 7.72 20.76
CA VAL A 262 -11.89 8.19 20.61
C VAL A 262 -12.51 8.59 21.95
N ARG A 263 -12.19 7.87 23.04
CA ARG A 263 -12.77 8.12 24.37
C ARG A 263 -12.24 9.39 25.05
N ARG A 264 -11.03 9.84 24.70
CA ARG A 264 -10.41 11.01 25.33
C ARG A 264 -10.92 12.33 24.77
N SER A 265 -11.28 12.40 23.48
CA SER A 265 -11.87 13.59 22.87
C SER A 265 -13.29 13.90 23.38
N SER A 266 -14.12 12.87 23.60
CA SER A 266 -15.47 13.04 24.13
C SER A 266 -15.52 13.41 25.62
N GLN A 267 -14.49 13.07 26.39
CA GLN A 267 -14.38 13.44 27.81
C GLN A 267 -13.84 14.87 28.02
N ALA A 268 -13.07 15.39 27.07
CA ALA A 268 -12.55 16.76 27.14
C ALA A 268 -13.62 17.80 26.78
N GLU A 269 -14.64 17.45 25.98
CA GLU A 269 -15.77 18.33 25.65
C GLU A 269 -16.85 18.36 26.74
N SER A 270 -17.00 17.27 27.53
CA SER A 270 -17.94 17.23 28.64
C SER A 270 -17.40 17.83 29.97
N ALA A 271 -16.12 18.26 29.97
CA ALA A 271 -15.46 18.88 31.11
C ALA A 271 -15.23 20.40 30.92
N ARG A 272 -15.81 21.01 29.90
CA ARG A 272 -15.90 22.46 29.67
C ARG A 272 -17.36 22.91 29.74
#